data_76677c7be6927f4158ffa3486f72cbe4
#
_entry.id   76677c7be6927f4158ffa3486f72cbe4
#
_cell.length_a   1.000
_cell.length_b   1.000
_cell.length_c   1.000
_cell.angle_alpha   90.00
_cell.angle_beta   90.00
_cell.angle_gamma   90.00
#
_symmetry.space_group_name_H-M   'P 1'
#
loop_
_entity.id
_entity.type
_entity.pdbx_description
1 polymer ?
#
loop_
_entity_poly.entity_id
_entity_poly.type
_entity_poly.pdbx_seq_one_letter_code
_entity_poly.pdbx_strand_id
1 'polypeptide(L)'
;MGEFKLSSIEDAVKDFKEGKFVIVVDDEDRENEGDLIIAAEKITPEQVNFMLKNARGVLCAPITLSRCEELDLPHQVSDNTSMLGTPFTVTVDKLEGCTTGVSIHDRAATIRALADPSSTPQTFGRPGHINPLYAQDNGVLRRSGHTEAAVDLCRLAGLYPAGALMEIMNEDGTMARMPELQKKAEEWGMRIITIKDLIAYRLKKESIIEVGEEVDMPTEWGHFRLIPFRQQSNGLEHFALVKGEWREDEPVLVRVHSSCATGDILGSMRCDCGQQLHKAMEMIDKEGKGVVVYMQQEGRGIGLMNKIEAYKLQEEGYDTVDANVHLGFKPDERDYGCGAQMLRHLGIHKMRLLTNNPTKRVGLEAYGLEIVENVPIEVMPNRYNERYLKTKRDRMGHLLHLK
;
A
#
# COMPACT_ATOMS: atom_id res chain seq x y z
N MET A 1 2.69 22.58 27.96
CA MET A 1 1.82 21.98 26.95
C MET A 1 2.01 20.47 27.13
N GLY A 2 0.96 19.74 27.54
CA GLY A 2 1.04 18.29 27.67
C GLY A 2 1.31 17.69 26.29
N GLU A 3 2.12 16.63 26.24
CA GLU A 3 2.36 15.86 25.03
C GLU A 3 1.03 15.28 24.58
N PHE A 4 0.53 15.65 23.37
CA PHE A 4 -0.70 15.09 22.84
C PHE A 4 -0.48 13.61 22.55
N LYS A 5 -1.30 12.75 23.12
CA LYS A 5 -1.19 11.30 22.95
C LYS A 5 -2.19 10.83 21.91
N LEU A 6 -1.69 10.18 20.83
CA LEU A 6 -2.53 9.46 19.88
C LEU A 6 -3.42 8.45 20.59
N SER A 7 -4.61 8.23 20.06
CA SER A 7 -5.56 7.26 20.60
C SER A 7 -5.11 5.83 20.30
N SER A 8 -5.49 4.86 21.15
CA SER A 8 -5.30 3.45 20.83
C SER A 8 -6.22 3.03 19.66
N ILE A 9 -5.78 2.04 18.89
CA ILE A 9 -6.62 1.49 17.80
C ILE A 9 -7.89 0.85 18.36
N GLU A 10 -7.79 0.20 19.53
CA GLU A 10 -8.95 -0.42 20.21
C GLU A 10 -10.02 0.63 20.58
N ASP A 11 -9.62 1.77 21.12
CA ASP A 11 -10.55 2.85 21.45
C ASP A 11 -11.18 3.47 20.21
N ALA A 12 -10.36 3.67 19.14
CA ALA A 12 -10.86 4.18 17.88
C ALA A 12 -11.87 3.23 17.24
N VAL A 13 -11.59 1.93 17.23
CA VAL A 13 -12.51 0.89 16.72
C VAL A 13 -13.82 0.87 17.51
N LYS A 14 -13.75 1.06 18.84
CA LYS A 14 -14.94 1.14 19.68
C LYS A 14 -15.82 2.33 19.30
N ASP A 15 -15.22 3.53 19.21
CA ASP A 15 -15.95 4.75 18.81
C ASP A 15 -16.51 4.61 17.37
N PHE A 16 -15.76 4.01 16.47
CA PHE A 16 -16.18 3.73 15.10
C PHE A 16 -17.39 2.80 15.03
N LYS A 17 -17.41 1.75 15.85
CA LYS A 17 -18.53 0.81 15.99
C LYS A 17 -19.81 1.51 16.48
N GLU A 18 -19.67 2.53 17.32
CA GLU A 18 -20.78 3.36 17.82
C GLU A 18 -21.27 4.39 16.78
N GLY A 19 -20.65 4.45 15.60
CA GLY A 19 -20.99 5.43 14.54
C GLY A 19 -20.40 6.82 14.79
N LYS A 20 -19.30 6.91 15.53
CA LYS A 20 -18.56 8.16 15.73
C LYS A 20 -17.46 8.29 14.67
N PHE A 21 -17.06 9.52 14.44
CA PHE A 21 -15.89 9.82 13.60
C PHE A 21 -14.57 9.43 14.27
N VAL A 22 -13.62 9.06 13.43
CA VAL A 22 -12.20 8.94 13.78
C VAL A 22 -11.38 9.75 12.79
N ILE A 23 -10.41 10.51 13.28
CA ILE A 23 -9.42 11.18 12.44
C ILE A 23 -8.29 10.18 12.21
N VAL A 24 -7.99 9.92 10.95
CA VAL A 24 -6.90 9.01 10.54
C VAL A 24 -5.86 9.82 9.79
N VAL A 25 -4.60 9.67 10.18
CA VAL A 25 -3.47 10.42 9.61
C VAL A 25 -2.53 9.45 8.93
N ASP A 26 -2.09 9.77 7.73
CA ASP A 26 -1.09 8.98 7.02
C ASP A 26 0.35 9.47 7.27
N ASP A 27 1.30 8.84 6.59
CA ASP A 27 2.73 9.12 6.75
C ASP A 27 3.12 10.48 6.17
N GLU A 28 4.09 11.17 6.80
CA GLU A 28 4.62 12.46 6.35
C GLU A 28 5.25 12.37 4.95
N ASP A 29 5.77 11.19 4.59
CA ASP A 29 6.41 10.93 3.29
C ASP A 29 5.38 10.51 2.21
N ARG A 30 4.07 10.42 2.54
CA ARG A 30 3.00 10.07 1.60
C ARG A 30 2.15 11.30 1.22
N GLU A 31 0.98 11.49 1.80
CA GLU A 31 0.11 12.67 1.62
C GLU A 31 0.34 13.68 2.75
N ASN A 32 0.73 13.17 3.92
CA ASN A 32 0.86 13.92 5.16
C ASN A 32 -0.45 14.65 5.51
N GLU A 33 -1.58 13.96 5.37
CA GLU A 33 -2.93 14.48 5.54
C GLU A 33 -3.69 13.74 6.63
N GLY A 34 -4.79 14.30 7.08
CA GLY A 34 -5.71 13.66 8.00
C GLY A 34 -7.12 13.67 7.44
N ASP A 35 -7.75 12.50 7.45
CA ASP A 35 -9.12 12.31 6.99
C ASP A 35 -10.07 12.09 8.16
N LEU A 36 -11.25 12.69 8.06
CA LEU A 36 -12.38 12.40 8.92
C LEU A 36 -13.12 11.19 8.37
N ILE A 37 -13.11 10.07 9.12
CA ILE A 37 -13.61 8.77 8.65
C ILE A 37 -14.75 8.28 9.54
N ILE A 38 -15.78 7.66 8.94
CA ILE A 38 -16.91 7.02 9.61
C ILE A 38 -17.40 5.80 8.83
N ALA A 39 -18.05 4.84 9.49
CA ALA A 39 -18.67 3.70 8.83
C ALA A 39 -19.89 4.14 7.98
N ALA A 40 -19.96 3.69 6.73
CA ALA A 40 -21.01 4.06 5.80
C ALA A 40 -22.42 3.65 6.28
N GLU A 41 -22.56 2.48 6.90
CA GLU A 41 -23.84 2.01 7.42
C GLU A 41 -24.39 2.85 8.59
N LYS A 42 -23.53 3.61 9.28
CA LYS A 42 -23.86 4.42 10.45
C LYS A 42 -24.07 5.90 10.14
N ILE A 43 -23.63 6.37 8.98
CA ILE A 43 -23.60 7.80 8.66
C ILE A 43 -25.02 8.42 8.63
N THR A 44 -25.17 9.59 9.26
CA THR A 44 -26.39 10.37 9.28
C THR A 44 -26.29 11.63 8.43
N PRO A 45 -27.41 12.26 8.04
CA PRO A 45 -27.38 13.55 7.34
C PRO A 45 -26.61 14.64 8.12
N GLU A 46 -26.76 14.68 9.45
CA GLU A 46 -26.06 15.64 10.33
C GLU A 46 -24.55 15.43 10.28
N GLN A 47 -24.10 14.17 10.22
CA GLN A 47 -22.70 13.82 10.10
C GLN A 47 -22.14 14.20 8.72
N VAL A 48 -22.89 13.97 7.64
CA VAL A 48 -22.52 14.52 6.30
C VAL A 48 -22.39 16.04 6.37
N ASN A 49 -23.33 16.73 7.00
CA ASN A 49 -23.28 18.19 7.17
C ASN A 49 -22.04 18.63 8.00
N PHE A 50 -21.70 17.84 9.03
CA PHE A 50 -20.48 18.10 9.83
C PHE A 50 -19.23 18.01 8.97
N MET A 51 -19.09 16.92 8.17
CA MET A 51 -17.94 16.73 7.25
C MET A 51 -17.82 17.93 6.30
N LEU A 52 -18.91 18.31 5.63
CA LEU A 52 -18.91 19.41 4.65
C LEU A 52 -18.54 20.76 5.27
N LYS A 53 -18.95 21.03 6.50
CA LYS A 53 -18.68 22.30 7.19
C LYS A 53 -17.28 22.37 7.78
N ASN A 54 -16.78 21.26 8.33
CA ASN A 54 -15.61 21.26 9.20
C ASN A 54 -14.39 20.62 8.54
N ALA A 55 -14.55 19.52 7.77
CA ALA A 55 -13.44 18.88 7.06
C ALA A 55 -13.16 19.60 5.72
N ARG A 56 -14.20 19.85 4.89
CA ARG A 56 -14.14 20.72 3.69
C ARG A 56 -13.41 20.11 2.48
N GLY A 57 -12.96 18.87 2.55
CA GLY A 57 -12.35 18.11 1.46
C GLY A 57 -13.39 17.51 0.50
N VAL A 58 -13.03 16.43 -0.17
CA VAL A 58 -13.90 15.70 -1.10
C VAL A 58 -14.60 14.56 -0.37
N LEU A 59 -15.93 14.54 -0.40
CA LEU A 59 -16.70 13.44 0.21
C LEU A 59 -16.58 12.18 -0.64
N CYS A 60 -15.90 11.18 -0.11
CA CYS A 60 -15.67 9.90 -0.75
C CYS A 60 -16.27 8.74 0.05
N ALA A 61 -16.54 7.65 -0.63
CA ALA A 61 -17.10 6.43 -0.04
C ALA A 61 -16.21 5.21 -0.37
N PRO A 62 -15.20 4.90 0.48
CA PRO A 62 -14.41 3.68 0.37
C PRO A 62 -15.29 2.44 0.51
N ILE A 63 -15.18 1.51 -0.45
CA ILE A 63 -15.81 0.19 -0.46
C ILE A 63 -14.82 -0.86 -0.95
N THR A 64 -15.12 -2.15 -0.80
CA THR A 64 -14.27 -3.22 -1.31
C THR A 64 -14.32 -3.31 -2.84
N LEU A 65 -13.28 -3.88 -3.46
CA LEU A 65 -13.27 -4.15 -4.90
C LEU A 65 -14.45 -5.07 -5.28
N SER A 66 -14.69 -6.14 -4.52
CA SER A 66 -15.84 -7.04 -4.74
C SER A 66 -17.17 -6.29 -4.70
N ARG A 67 -17.31 -5.28 -3.81
CA ARG A 67 -18.52 -4.48 -3.75
C ARG A 67 -18.67 -3.57 -4.96
N CYS A 68 -17.58 -3.04 -5.49
CA CYS A 68 -17.61 -2.30 -6.76
C CYS A 68 -18.10 -3.18 -7.90
N GLU A 69 -17.63 -4.42 -7.99
CA GLU A 69 -18.04 -5.40 -9.00
C GLU A 69 -19.53 -5.77 -8.86
N GLU A 70 -20.00 -6.09 -7.63
CA GLU A 70 -21.41 -6.38 -7.34
C GLU A 70 -22.34 -5.24 -7.75
N LEU A 71 -21.93 -3.99 -7.56
CA LEU A 71 -22.72 -2.80 -7.88
C LEU A 71 -22.48 -2.26 -9.28
N ASP A 72 -21.65 -2.93 -10.12
CA ASP A 72 -21.28 -2.48 -11.46
C ASP A 72 -20.75 -1.04 -11.45
N LEU A 73 -19.73 -0.79 -10.61
CA LEU A 73 -19.04 0.49 -10.48
C LEU A 73 -17.65 0.42 -11.11
N PRO A 74 -17.53 0.64 -12.43
CA PRO A 74 -16.23 0.62 -13.12
C PRO A 74 -15.35 1.78 -12.65
N HIS A 75 -14.05 1.66 -12.93
CA HIS A 75 -13.10 2.76 -12.74
C HIS A 75 -13.57 4.02 -13.46
N GLN A 76 -13.32 5.18 -12.88
CA GLN A 76 -13.69 6.47 -13.45
C GLN A 76 -12.98 6.73 -14.78
N VAL A 77 -11.75 6.22 -14.90
CA VAL A 77 -10.92 6.32 -16.11
C VAL A 77 -10.25 4.97 -16.39
N SER A 78 -10.03 4.67 -17.68
CA SER A 78 -9.30 3.46 -18.10
C SER A 78 -7.80 3.56 -17.79
N ASP A 79 -7.23 4.76 -17.84
CA ASP A 79 -5.85 5.07 -17.54
C ASP A 79 -5.79 6.08 -16.39
N ASN A 80 -5.37 5.61 -15.20
CA ASN A 80 -5.26 6.45 -14.01
C ASN A 80 -3.87 7.10 -13.94
N THR A 81 -3.78 8.35 -14.35
CA THR A 81 -2.55 9.17 -14.34
C THR A 81 -2.39 10.01 -13.07
N SER A 82 -3.25 9.83 -12.04
CA SER A 82 -3.12 10.57 -10.78
C SER A 82 -1.84 10.18 -10.05
N MET A 83 -1.19 11.14 -9.39
CA MET A 83 0.14 10.98 -8.77
C MET A 83 0.19 9.81 -7.77
N LEU A 84 -0.86 9.61 -6.98
CA LEU A 84 -0.96 8.54 -5.98
C LEU A 84 -1.87 7.39 -6.43
N GLY A 85 -2.36 7.44 -7.67
CA GLY A 85 -3.21 6.42 -8.25
C GLY A 85 -4.51 6.21 -7.47
N THR A 86 -5.13 7.31 -6.97
CA THR A 86 -6.38 7.26 -6.21
C THR A 86 -7.47 6.52 -6.97
N PRO A 87 -8.05 5.46 -6.40
CA PRO A 87 -8.87 4.49 -7.12
C PRO A 87 -10.34 4.91 -7.22
N PHE A 88 -10.62 6.04 -7.89
CA PHE A 88 -11.99 6.48 -8.12
C PHE A 88 -12.74 5.54 -9.07
N THR A 89 -14.00 5.27 -8.70
CA THR A 89 -14.99 4.69 -9.62
C THR A 89 -15.88 5.79 -10.21
N VAL A 90 -16.79 5.43 -11.10
CA VAL A 90 -17.86 6.34 -11.53
C VAL A 90 -18.62 6.86 -10.32
N THR A 91 -19.01 8.14 -10.34
CA THR A 91 -19.81 8.75 -9.27
C THR A 91 -21.25 8.26 -9.29
N VAL A 92 -21.91 8.21 -8.13
CA VAL A 92 -23.25 7.65 -8.01
C VAL A 92 -24.16 8.48 -7.12
N ASP A 93 -25.47 8.34 -7.34
CA ASP A 93 -26.54 8.76 -6.43
C ASP A 93 -27.57 7.64 -6.28
N LYS A 94 -28.09 7.45 -5.08
CA LYS A 94 -29.22 6.56 -4.86
C LYS A 94 -30.46 7.14 -5.54
N LEU A 95 -31.20 6.32 -6.31
CA LEU A 95 -32.35 6.75 -7.08
C LEU A 95 -33.62 6.84 -6.20
N GLU A 96 -33.94 5.77 -5.51
CA GLU A 96 -35.19 5.70 -4.74
C GLU A 96 -35.06 6.48 -3.42
N GLY A 97 -36.03 7.36 -3.15
CA GLY A 97 -36.08 8.14 -1.92
C GLY A 97 -35.10 9.31 -1.84
N CYS A 98 -34.45 9.66 -2.95
CA CYS A 98 -33.61 10.83 -3.09
C CYS A 98 -34.19 11.85 -4.06
N THR A 99 -33.71 13.09 -3.99
CA THR A 99 -34.13 14.19 -4.88
C THR A 99 -33.10 14.39 -5.99
N THR A 100 -32.23 15.42 -5.85
CA THR A 100 -31.19 15.74 -6.84
C THR A 100 -29.83 15.13 -6.53
N GLY A 101 -29.69 14.38 -5.42
CA GLY A 101 -28.43 13.76 -4.99
C GLY A 101 -27.51 14.64 -4.15
N VAL A 102 -27.69 15.97 -4.16
CA VAL A 102 -26.76 16.94 -3.55
C VAL A 102 -27.02 17.16 -2.06
N SER A 103 -28.28 17.05 -1.60
CA SER A 103 -28.62 17.34 -0.21
C SER A 103 -27.87 16.42 0.76
N ILE A 104 -27.69 16.84 2.02
CA ILE A 104 -27.07 16.01 3.06
C ILE A 104 -27.88 14.71 3.28
N HIS A 105 -29.18 14.76 3.08
CA HIS A 105 -30.06 13.58 3.18
C HIS A 105 -29.79 12.59 2.04
N ASP A 106 -29.73 13.08 0.80
CA ASP A 106 -29.47 12.27 -0.39
C ASP A 106 -28.08 11.64 -0.34
N ARG A 107 -27.06 12.44 0.03
CA ARG A 107 -25.67 11.95 0.16
C ARG A 107 -25.56 10.88 1.25
N ALA A 108 -26.15 11.10 2.43
CA ALA A 108 -26.17 10.10 3.49
C ALA A 108 -26.91 8.82 3.07
N ALA A 109 -28.03 8.96 2.35
CA ALA A 109 -28.78 7.83 1.82
C ALA A 109 -27.97 7.04 0.78
N THR A 110 -27.25 7.72 -0.11
CA THR A 110 -26.39 7.10 -1.12
C THR A 110 -25.23 6.34 -0.47
N ILE A 111 -24.54 6.96 0.51
CA ILE A 111 -23.43 6.33 1.23
C ILE A 111 -23.92 5.08 1.98
N ARG A 112 -25.05 5.15 2.68
CA ARG A 112 -25.62 3.96 3.35
C ARG A 112 -26.01 2.87 2.37
N ALA A 113 -26.55 3.23 1.20
CA ALA A 113 -26.92 2.25 0.17
C ALA A 113 -25.70 1.51 -0.40
N LEU A 114 -24.52 2.14 -0.47
CA LEU A 114 -23.26 1.45 -0.84
C LEU A 114 -22.89 0.35 0.16
N ALA A 115 -23.23 0.54 1.44
CA ALA A 115 -23.00 -0.42 2.52
C ALA A 115 -24.15 -1.42 2.72
N ASP A 116 -25.26 -1.27 2.03
CA ASP A 116 -26.45 -2.14 2.18
C ASP A 116 -26.31 -3.38 1.27
N PRO A 117 -26.19 -4.60 1.81
CA PRO A 117 -26.08 -5.82 1.00
C PRO A 117 -27.24 -6.05 0.04
N SER A 118 -28.42 -5.46 0.31
CA SER A 118 -29.60 -5.58 -0.55
C SER A 118 -29.55 -4.66 -1.79
N SER A 119 -28.67 -3.67 -1.82
CA SER A 119 -28.49 -2.76 -2.95
C SER A 119 -27.91 -3.49 -4.16
N THR A 120 -28.47 -3.18 -5.33
CA THR A 120 -28.08 -3.72 -6.64
C THR A 120 -27.57 -2.60 -7.55
N PRO A 121 -27.02 -2.91 -8.74
CA PRO A 121 -26.64 -1.89 -9.71
C PRO A 121 -27.77 -0.90 -10.03
N GLN A 122 -29.02 -1.34 -10.04
CA GLN A 122 -30.21 -0.54 -10.33
C GLN A 122 -30.60 0.42 -9.20
N THR A 123 -30.03 0.23 -7.99
CA THR A 123 -30.21 1.16 -6.86
C THR A 123 -29.63 2.54 -7.16
N PHE A 124 -28.62 2.61 -8.06
CA PHE A 124 -27.83 3.80 -8.28
C PHE A 124 -27.94 4.38 -9.69
N GLY A 125 -28.14 5.70 -9.75
CA GLY A 125 -27.89 6.51 -10.95
C GLY A 125 -26.41 6.80 -11.13
N ARG A 126 -25.95 6.90 -12.37
CA ARG A 126 -24.59 7.20 -12.79
C ARG A 126 -24.61 8.22 -13.93
N PRO A 127 -23.84 9.33 -13.86
CA PRO A 127 -23.05 9.80 -12.74
C PRO A 127 -23.93 10.35 -11.60
N GLY A 128 -23.30 10.59 -10.43
CA GLY A 128 -23.92 11.17 -9.26
C GLY A 128 -22.98 12.10 -8.48
N HIS A 129 -23.25 12.31 -7.19
CA HIS A 129 -22.53 13.28 -6.34
C HIS A 129 -21.71 12.62 -5.22
N ILE A 130 -21.76 11.30 -5.06
CA ILE A 130 -20.87 10.55 -4.17
C ILE A 130 -19.79 9.90 -5.01
N ASN A 131 -18.55 9.94 -4.49
CA ASN A 131 -17.33 9.42 -5.11
C ASN A 131 -16.95 8.08 -4.44
N PRO A 132 -17.36 6.92 -4.97
CA PRO A 132 -16.88 5.66 -4.43
C PRO A 132 -15.40 5.46 -4.78
N LEU A 133 -14.65 4.89 -3.81
CA LEU A 133 -13.26 4.48 -3.95
C LEU A 133 -13.17 2.98 -3.67
N TYR A 134 -12.47 2.22 -4.50
CA TYR A 134 -12.24 0.82 -4.15
C TYR A 134 -10.96 0.65 -3.32
N ALA A 135 -11.11 -0.01 -2.17
CA ALA A 135 -9.98 -0.39 -1.33
C ALA A 135 -9.29 -1.64 -1.89
N GLN A 136 -7.96 -1.68 -1.77
CA GLN A 136 -7.20 -2.87 -2.11
C GLN A 136 -7.52 -4.03 -1.16
N ASP A 137 -7.50 -5.26 -1.68
CA ASP A 137 -7.55 -6.45 -0.85
C ASP A 137 -6.40 -6.45 0.17
N ASN A 138 -6.64 -6.97 1.38
CA ASN A 138 -5.78 -6.85 2.55
C ASN A 138 -5.66 -5.44 3.15
N GLY A 139 -6.38 -4.44 2.64
CA GLY A 139 -6.50 -3.13 3.24
C GLY A 139 -5.15 -2.42 3.43
N VAL A 140 -4.94 -1.81 4.62
CA VAL A 140 -3.71 -1.07 4.94
C VAL A 140 -2.44 -1.95 4.92
N LEU A 141 -2.58 -3.27 5.00
CA LEU A 141 -1.45 -4.19 4.89
C LEU A 141 -0.93 -4.32 3.45
N ARG A 142 -1.69 -3.87 2.46
CA ARG A 142 -1.29 -3.81 1.05
C ARG A 142 -1.01 -2.39 0.58
N ARG A 143 -1.86 -1.43 0.93
CA ARG A 143 -1.71 -0.01 0.59
C ARG A 143 -2.01 0.85 1.81
N SER A 144 -1.01 1.57 2.29
CA SER A 144 -1.09 2.43 3.50
C SER A 144 -1.84 3.74 3.23
N GLY A 145 -3.09 3.66 2.73
CA GLY A 145 -3.92 4.82 2.39
C GLY A 145 -5.20 4.91 3.22
N HIS A 146 -5.80 6.11 3.26
CA HIS A 146 -7.05 6.40 3.98
C HIS A 146 -8.24 5.55 3.47
N THR A 147 -8.28 5.26 2.16
CA THR A 147 -9.29 4.37 1.54
C THR A 147 -9.28 2.99 2.19
N GLU A 148 -8.10 2.39 2.33
CA GLU A 148 -7.90 1.09 2.96
C GLU A 148 -8.17 1.16 4.46
N ALA A 149 -7.72 2.23 5.14
CA ALA A 149 -7.94 2.43 6.56
C ALA A 149 -9.44 2.49 6.91
N ALA A 150 -10.25 3.15 6.09
CA ALA A 150 -11.69 3.24 6.29
C ALA A 150 -12.36 1.85 6.24
N VAL A 151 -12.04 1.04 5.25
CA VAL A 151 -12.56 -0.33 5.11
C VAL A 151 -12.09 -1.24 6.23
N ASP A 152 -10.82 -1.12 6.65
CA ASP A 152 -10.27 -1.91 7.73
C ASP A 152 -10.86 -1.57 9.09
N LEU A 153 -11.11 -0.29 9.38
CA LEU A 153 -11.81 0.13 10.60
C LEU A 153 -13.23 -0.45 10.64
N CYS A 154 -13.94 -0.50 9.50
CA CYS A 154 -15.24 -1.17 9.42
C CYS A 154 -15.13 -2.66 9.77
N ARG A 155 -14.16 -3.39 9.17
CA ARG A 155 -13.94 -4.82 9.44
C ARG A 155 -13.59 -5.08 10.91
N LEU A 156 -12.68 -4.28 11.49
CA LEU A 156 -12.28 -4.39 12.89
C LEU A 156 -13.43 -4.09 13.85
N ALA A 157 -14.34 -3.19 13.47
CA ALA A 157 -15.56 -2.86 14.22
C ALA A 157 -16.69 -3.89 14.07
N GLY A 158 -16.54 -4.87 13.16
CA GLY A 158 -17.58 -5.85 12.83
C GLY A 158 -18.75 -5.24 12.07
N LEU A 159 -18.51 -4.18 11.29
CA LEU A 159 -19.44 -3.48 10.43
C LEU A 159 -19.25 -3.88 8.95
N TYR A 160 -20.22 -3.52 8.09
CA TYR A 160 -20.05 -3.72 6.65
C TYR A 160 -18.80 -2.98 6.14
N PRO A 161 -17.96 -3.61 5.30
CA PRO A 161 -16.65 -3.05 4.89
C PRO A 161 -16.80 -1.89 3.87
N ALA A 162 -17.50 -0.84 4.29
CA ALA A 162 -17.73 0.40 3.56
C ALA A 162 -17.68 1.59 4.52
N GLY A 163 -16.95 2.63 4.15
CA GLY A 163 -16.82 3.85 4.93
C GLY A 163 -17.24 5.10 4.17
N ALA A 164 -17.20 6.23 4.88
CA ALA A 164 -17.17 7.56 4.29
C ALA A 164 -15.93 8.28 4.82
N LEU A 165 -15.26 9.03 3.98
CA LEU A 165 -14.10 9.84 4.34
C LEU A 165 -14.14 11.22 3.67
N MET A 166 -13.44 12.15 4.30
CA MET A 166 -13.21 13.49 3.76
C MET A 166 -11.92 14.07 4.36
N GLU A 167 -11.06 14.59 3.52
CA GLU A 167 -9.81 15.24 3.91
C GLU A 167 -10.09 16.49 4.75
N ILE A 168 -9.26 16.74 5.77
CA ILE A 168 -9.42 17.86 6.69
C ILE A 168 -8.55 19.04 6.22
N MET A 169 -9.20 20.15 5.91
CA MET A 169 -8.57 21.41 5.51
C MET A 169 -8.59 22.44 6.64
N ASN A 170 -7.66 23.36 6.57
CA ASN A 170 -7.65 24.59 7.37
C ASN A 170 -8.65 25.63 6.82
N GLU A 171 -8.93 26.67 7.60
CA GLU A 171 -9.87 27.72 7.16
C GLU A 171 -9.36 28.50 5.93
N ASP A 172 -8.07 28.61 5.76
CA ASP A 172 -7.42 29.26 4.62
C ASP A 172 -7.38 28.39 3.35
N GLY A 173 -7.89 27.12 3.42
CA GLY A 173 -7.93 26.19 2.31
C GLY A 173 -6.67 25.33 2.15
N THR A 174 -5.68 25.46 3.01
CA THR A 174 -4.52 24.56 3.05
C THR A 174 -4.90 23.24 3.75
N MET A 175 -4.14 22.18 3.50
CA MET A 175 -4.36 20.89 4.19
C MET A 175 -3.92 20.97 5.64
N ALA A 176 -4.76 20.48 6.57
CA ALA A 176 -4.39 20.38 7.97
C ALA A 176 -3.33 19.29 8.17
N ARG A 177 -2.30 19.60 8.95
CA ARG A 177 -1.22 18.68 9.32
C ARG A 177 -1.36 18.29 10.80
N MET A 178 -0.50 17.39 11.27
CA MET A 178 -0.61 16.85 12.63
C MET A 178 -0.88 17.90 13.74
N PRO A 179 -0.18 19.06 13.79
CA PRO A 179 -0.44 20.06 14.84
C PRO A 179 -1.85 20.65 14.79
N GLU A 180 -2.41 20.90 13.60
CA GLU A 180 -3.77 21.40 13.41
C GLU A 180 -4.80 20.29 13.65
N LEU A 181 -4.52 19.06 13.18
CA LEU A 181 -5.38 17.90 13.38
C LEU A 181 -5.56 17.54 14.85
N GLN A 182 -4.49 17.67 15.67
CA GLN A 182 -4.56 17.48 17.12
C GLN A 182 -5.52 18.48 17.78
N LYS A 183 -5.43 19.75 17.41
CA LYS A 183 -6.33 20.79 17.93
C LYS A 183 -7.79 20.53 17.53
N LYS A 184 -8.02 20.14 16.28
CA LYS A 184 -9.36 19.79 15.78
C LYS A 184 -9.90 18.52 16.48
N ALA A 185 -9.06 17.52 16.73
CA ALA A 185 -9.43 16.32 17.47
C ALA A 185 -9.89 16.65 18.91
N GLU A 186 -9.18 17.55 19.61
CA GLU A 186 -9.56 18.04 20.94
C GLU A 186 -10.87 18.84 20.88
N GLU A 187 -10.99 19.79 19.96
CA GLU A 187 -12.18 20.63 19.77
C GLU A 187 -13.43 19.80 19.47
N TRP A 188 -13.29 18.79 18.62
CA TRP A 188 -14.42 17.95 18.18
C TRP A 188 -14.67 16.75 19.11
N GLY A 189 -13.79 16.53 20.10
CA GLY A 189 -13.86 15.38 21.02
C GLY A 189 -13.69 14.05 20.29
N MET A 190 -12.85 14.00 19.26
CA MET A 190 -12.65 12.82 18.39
C MET A 190 -11.33 12.13 18.65
N ARG A 191 -11.30 10.83 18.40
CA ARG A 191 -10.06 10.04 18.40
C ARG A 191 -9.24 10.37 17.15
N ILE A 192 -7.90 10.37 17.34
CA ILE A 192 -6.95 10.49 16.25
C ILE A 192 -5.97 9.33 16.32
N ILE A 193 -5.81 8.63 15.20
CA ILE A 193 -4.90 7.50 15.01
C ILE A 193 -4.04 7.71 13.77
N THR A 194 -2.96 6.94 13.63
CA THR A 194 -2.17 6.88 12.42
C THR A 194 -2.40 5.59 11.64
N ILE A 195 -2.25 5.63 10.32
CA ILE A 195 -2.25 4.42 9.48
C ILE A 195 -1.12 3.50 9.90
N LYS A 196 0.02 4.03 10.31
CA LYS A 196 1.16 3.27 10.84
C LYS A 196 0.78 2.43 12.07
N ASP A 197 0.05 3.02 13.02
CA ASP A 197 -0.41 2.29 14.21
C ASP A 197 -1.48 1.24 13.85
N LEU A 198 -2.36 1.56 12.89
CA LEU A 198 -3.36 0.60 12.38
C LEU A 198 -2.70 -0.59 11.69
N ILE A 199 -1.66 -0.38 10.89
CA ILE A 199 -0.84 -1.43 10.29
C ILE A 199 -0.19 -2.29 11.38
N ALA A 200 0.48 -1.66 12.36
CA ALA A 200 1.12 -2.36 13.47
C ALA A 200 0.13 -3.22 14.28
N TYR A 201 -1.06 -2.69 14.51
CA TYR A 201 -2.15 -3.40 15.19
C TYR A 201 -2.62 -4.63 14.41
N ARG A 202 -2.86 -4.48 13.09
CA ARG A 202 -3.28 -5.59 12.23
C ARG A 202 -2.18 -6.65 12.11
N LEU A 203 -0.92 -6.25 11.90
CA LEU A 203 0.24 -7.15 11.84
C LEU A 203 0.45 -7.96 13.12
N LYS A 204 0.03 -7.43 14.27
CA LYS A 204 0.09 -8.15 15.56
C LYS A 204 -1.02 -9.19 15.70
N LYS A 205 -2.19 -8.97 15.07
CA LYS A 205 -3.38 -9.83 15.21
C LYS A 205 -3.62 -10.75 14.03
N GLU A 206 -3.12 -10.39 12.86
CA GLU A 206 -3.40 -11.08 11.60
C GLU A 206 -2.08 -11.51 10.94
N SER A 207 -2.06 -12.73 10.40
CA SER A 207 -0.99 -13.16 9.49
C SER A 207 -1.57 -13.25 8.08
N ILE A 208 -0.94 -12.57 7.12
CA ILE A 208 -1.26 -12.70 5.70
C ILE A 208 -0.37 -13.74 5.01
N ILE A 209 0.52 -14.39 5.77
CA ILE A 209 1.45 -15.42 5.29
C ILE A 209 1.25 -16.72 6.05
N GLU A 210 1.36 -17.82 5.34
CA GLU A 210 1.56 -19.17 5.85
C GLU A 210 3.05 -19.52 5.71
N VAL A 211 3.64 -20.11 6.74
CA VAL A 211 5.06 -20.45 6.78
C VAL A 211 5.22 -21.94 6.56
N GLY A 212 6.06 -22.34 5.62
CA GLY A 212 6.37 -23.75 5.35
C GLY A 212 7.60 -24.25 6.10
N GLU A 213 8.01 -25.47 5.77
CA GLU A 213 9.15 -26.15 6.41
C GLU A 213 10.48 -25.51 6.00
N GLU A 214 11.35 -25.30 6.98
CA GLU A 214 12.72 -24.86 6.77
C GLU A 214 13.60 -25.99 6.28
N VAL A 215 14.46 -25.73 5.29
CA VAL A 215 15.44 -26.69 4.79
C VAL A 215 16.82 -26.07 4.65
N ASP A 216 17.84 -26.91 4.74
CA ASP A 216 19.21 -26.56 4.42
C ASP A 216 19.39 -26.34 2.92
N MET A 217 20.02 -25.23 2.53
CA MET A 217 20.15 -24.82 1.14
C MET A 217 21.59 -24.38 0.80
N PRO A 218 22.47 -25.33 0.47
CA PRO A 218 23.78 -25.02 -0.08
C PRO A 218 23.61 -24.45 -1.50
N THR A 219 24.25 -23.35 -1.79
CA THR A 219 24.25 -22.69 -3.10
C THR A 219 25.66 -22.35 -3.55
N GLU A 220 25.83 -22.00 -4.82
CA GLU A 220 27.11 -21.53 -5.37
C GLU A 220 27.57 -20.21 -4.71
N TRP A 221 26.64 -19.41 -4.15
CA TRP A 221 26.88 -18.08 -3.56
C TRP A 221 26.85 -18.06 -2.03
N GLY A 222 26.84 -19.22 -1.39
CA GLY A 222 26.83 -19.35 0.05
C GLY A 222 25.90 -20.47 0.54
N HIS A 223 25.92 -20.69 1.86
CA HIS A 223 25.15 -21.72 2.52
C HIS A 223 24.09 -21.07 3.40
N PHE A 224 22.82 -21.35 3.15
CA PHE A 224 21.65 -20.72 3.77
C PHE A 224 20.67 -21.76 4.30
N ARG A 225 19.73 -21.29 5.11
CA ARG A 225 18.46 -21.98 5.39
C ARG A 225 17.41 -21.34 4.47
N LEU A 226 16.60 -22.14 3.79
CA LEU A 226 15.49 -21.68 2.98
C LEU A 226 14.18 -21.90 3.73
N ILE A 227 13.39 -20.85 3.86
CA ILE A 227 12.07 -20.87 4.49
C ILE A 227 11.06 -20.38 3.45
N PRO A 228 10.10 -21.22 3.00
CA PRO A 228 9.05 -20.82 2.09
C PRO A 228 7.89 -20.17 2.84
N PHE A 229 7.22 -19.24 2.15
CA PHE A 229 6.06 -18.51 2.64
C PHE A 229 4.98 -18.49 1.55
N ARG A 230 3.73 -18.73 1.92
CA ARG A 230 2.59 -18.57 1.01
C ARG A 230 1.76 -17.35 1.41
N GLN A 231 1.53 -16.44 0.48
CA GLN A 231 0.63 -15.33 0.69
C GLN A 231 -0.82 -15.79 0.61
N GLN A 232 -1.59 -15.60 1.69
CA GLN A 232 -2.95 -16.18 1.81
C GLN A 232 -3.95 -15.56 0.82
N SER A 233 -3.76 -14.30 0.41
CA SER A 233 -4.71 -13.58 -0.44
C SER A 233 -4.72 -14.02 -1.90
N ASN A 234 -3.58 -14.48 -2.43
CA ASN A 234 -3.41 -14.79 -3.85
C ASN A 234 -2.70 -16.11 -4.11
N GLY A 235 -2.28 -16.84 -3.04
CA GLY A 235 -1.59 -18.11 -3.12
C GLY A 235 -0.15 -18.05 -3.65
N LEU A 236 0.42 -16.86 -3.85
CA LEU A 236 1.80 -16.72 -4.31
C LEU A 236 2.78 -17.25 -3.27
N GLU A 237 3.78 -17.98 -3.73
CA GLU A 237 4.82 -18.57 -2.90
C GLU A 237 6.10 -17.76 -2.98
N HIS A 238 6.54 -17.26 -1.84
CA HIS A 238 7.76 -16.51 -1.63
C HIS A 238 8.73 -17.36 -0.82
N PHE A 239 9.98 -16.94 -0.69
CA PHE A 239 10.91 -17.59 0.23
C PHE A 239 11.93 -16.61 0.80
N ALA A 240 12.51 -16.97 1.94
CA ALA A 240 13.66 -16.32 2.51
C ALA A 240 14.87 -17.26 2.50
N LEU A 241 16.03 -16.74 2.11
CA LEU A 241 17.34 -17.36 2.35
C LEU A 241 17.95 -16.69 3.57
N VAL A 242 18.12 -17.47 4.63
CA VAL A 242 18.50 -16.99 5.96
C VAL A 242 19.91 -17.50 6.30
N LYS A 243 20.79 -16.60 6.75
CA LYS A 243 22.13 -16.92 7.23
C LYS A 243 22.32 -16.42 8.65
N GLY A 244 22.84 -17.27 9.53
CA GLY A 244 23.14 -16.92 10.91
C GLY A 244 21.91 -16.68 11.79
N GLU A 245 22.15 -16.05 12.96
CA GLU A 245 21.14 -15.69 13.95
C GLU A 245 21.36 -14.24 14.43
N TRP A 246 20.32 -13.61 14.93
CA TRP A 246 20.36 -12.23 15.43
C TRP A 246 19.43 -12.04 16.65
N ARG A 247 19.68 -10.97 17.39
CA ARG A 247 18.79 -10.52 18.46
C ARG A 247 17.74 -9.56 17.91
N GLU A 248 16.62 -9.43 18.57
CA GLU A 248 15.46 -8.61 18.15
C GLU A 248 15.81 -7.13 17.84
N ASP A 249 16.76 -6.56 18.58
CA ASP A 249 17.19 -5.16 18.47
C ASP A 249 18.39 -4.96 17.52
N GLU A 250 18.92 -6.03 16.95
CA GLU A 250 20.13 -6.02 16.13
C GLU A 250 19.82 -5.67 14.67
N PRO A 251 20.55 -4.71 14.06
CA PRO A 251 20.41 -4.44 12.63
C PRO A 251 20.90 -5.60 11.77
N VAL A 252 20.03 -6.15 10.93
CA VAL A 252 20.31 -7.30 10.06
C VAL A 252 20.53 -6.84 8.62
N LEU A 253 21.48 -7.43 7.91
CA LEU A 253 21.67 -7.19 6.48
C LEU A 253 20.55 -7.86 5.68
N VAL A 254 19.76 -7.08 4.95
CA VAL A 254 18.54 -7.56 4.26
C VAL A 254 18.54 -7.17 2.79
N ARG A 255 18.22 -8.12 1.93
CA ARG A 255 17.83 -7.88 0.55
C ARG A 255 16.38 -8.29 0.34
N VAL A 256 15.51 -7.37 -0.05
CA VAL A 256 14.19 -7.69 -0.61
C VAL A 256 14.31 -7.71 -2.13
N HIS A 257 14.25 -8.90 -2.71
CA HIS A 257 14.42 -9.14 -4.14
C HIS A 257 13.07 -9.52 -4.77
N SER A 258 12.62 -8.77 -5.78
CA SER A 258 11.47 -9.16 -6.59
C SER A 258 11.91 -10.04 -7.74
N SER A 259 11.23 -11.15 -7.96
CA SER A 259 11.56 -12.13 -9.00
C SER A 259 11.73 -11.51 -10.38
N CYS A 260 12.66 -12.03 -11.11
CA CYS A 260 12.96 -11.67 -12.49
C CYS A 260 13.39 -12.93 -13.25
N ALA A 261 12.43 -13.71 -13.76
CA ALA A 261 12.72 -14.98 -14.42
C ALA A 261 13.78 -14.83 -15.52
N THR A 262 13.73 -13.74 -16.28
CA THR A 262 14.75 -13.50 -17.33
C THR A 262 16.14 -13.23 -16.76
N GLY A 263 16.25 -12.47 -15.67
CA GLY A 263 17.55 -12.15 -15.04
C GLY A 263 18.05 -13.23 -14.11
N ASP A 264 17.18 -13.74 -13.23
CA ASP A 264 17.57 -14.64 -12.14
C ASP A 264 17.78 -16.08 -12.63
N ILE A 265 16.96 -16.54 -13.61
CA ILE A 265 17.00 -17.93 -14.12
C ILE A 265 17.80 -18.00 -15.44
N LEU A 266 17.47 -17.09 -16.40
CA LEU A 266 18.05 -17.16 -17.73
C LEU A 266 19.36 -16.36 -17.88
N GLY A 267 19.79 -15.62 -16.85
CA GLY A 267 20.99 -14.79 -16.90
C GLY A 267 20.93 -13.67 -17.96
N SER A 268 19.73 -13.11 -18.20
CA SER A 268 19.54 -12.04 -19.19
C SER A 268 20.44 -10.84 -18.92
N MET A 269 21.13 -10.37 -19.94
CA MET A 269 21.95 -9.16 -19.87
C MET A 269 21.15 -7.86 -20.04
N ARG A 270 19.82 -7.91 -20.27
CA ARG A 270 18.96 -6.72 -20.42
C ARG A 270 18.67 -6.01 -19.10
N CYS A 271 18.89 -6.67 -17.97
CA CYS A 271 18.73 -6.11 -16.61
C CYS A 271 19.92 -6.46 -15.72
N ASP A 272 19.87 -6.00 -14.48
CA ASP A 272 20.88 -6.25 -13.43
C ASP A 272 20.38 -7.18 -12.32
N CYS A 273 19.16 -7.79 -12.47
CA CYS A 273 18.46 -8.49 -11.38
C CYS A 273 19.24 -9.71 -10.86
N GLY A 274 19.57 -10.67 -11.73
CA GLY A 274 20.32 -11.87 -11.32
C GLY A 274 21.66 -11.57 -10.69
N GLN A 275 22.42 -10.61 -11.26
CA GLN A 275 23.69 -10.17 -10.68
C GLN A 275 23.50 -9.54 -9.29
N GLN A 276 22.44 -8.75 -9.08
CA GLN A 276 22.13 -8.19 -7.76
C GLN A 276 21.72 -9.28 -6.76
N LEU A 277 20.98 -10.31 -7.19
CA LEU A 277 20.59 -11.44 -6.34
C LEU A 277 21.85 -12.18 -5.85
N HIS A 278 22.70 -12.62 -6.77
CA HIS A 278 23.92 -13.35 -6.44
C HIS A 278 24.87 -12.52 -5.55
N LYS A 279 25.07 -11.25 -5.89
CA LYS A 279 25.88 -10.34 -5.07
C LYS A 279 25.31 -10.14 -3.66
N ALA A 280 23.99 -10.07 -3.51
CA ALA A 280 23.37 -9.98 -2.19
C ALA A 280 23.63 -11.26 -1.36
N MET A 281 23.50 -12.43 -1.98
CA MET A 281 23.79 -13.72 -1.33
C MET A 281 25.26 -13.78 -0.89
N GLU A 282 26.21 -13.43 -1.75
CA GLU A 282 27.66 -13.40 -1.42
C GLU A 282 27.97 -12.40 -0.28
N MET A 283 27.36 -11.21 -0.29
CA MET A 283 27.56 -10.21 0.76
C MET A 283 27.05 -10.71 2.10
N ILE A 284 25.87 -11.35 2.13
CA ILE A 284 25.26 -11.92 3.34
C ILE A 284 26.07 -13.12 3.82
N ASP A 285 26.53 -13.98 2.92
CA ASP A 285 27.37 -15.13 3.27
C ASP A 285 28.70 -14.68 3.89
N LYS A 286 29.34 -13.67 3.32
CA LYS A 286 30.58 -13.07 3.83
C LYS A 286 30.39 -12.39 5.20
N GLU A 287 29.27 -11.73 5.42
CA GLU A 287 28.93 -11.12 6.72
C GLU A 287 28.63 -12.17 7.79
N GLY A 288 28.23 -13.38 7.38
CA GLY A 288 27.89 -14.50 8.26
C GLY A 288 26.48 -14.42 8.83
N LYS A 289 25.72 -13.34 8.59
CA LYS A 289 24.32 -13.19 8.98
C LYS A 289 23.57 -12.22 8.07
N GLY A 290 22.31 -12.55 7.80
CA GLY A 290 21.44 -11.72 6.98
C GLY A 290 20.37 -12.54 6.26
N VAL A 291 19.53 -11.84 5.49
CA VAL A 291 18.39 -12.44 4.80
C VAL A 291 18.24 -11.90 3.39
N VAL A 292 18.02 -12.80 2.43
CA VAL A 292 17.42 -12.47 1.14
C VAL A 292 15.96 -12.89 1.17
N VAL A 293 15.03 -11.93 1.13
CA VAL A 293 13.60 -12.19 0.89
C VAL A 293 13.36 -12.16 -0.61
N TYR A 294 12.96 -13.30 -1.17
CA TYR A 294 12.66 -13.45 -2.59
C TYR A 294 11.14 -13.42 -2.80
N MET A 295 10.67 -12.34 -3.44
CA MET A 295 9.26 -12.08 -3.67
C MET A 295 8.86 -12.47 -5.08
N GLN A 296 7.85 -13.33 -5.24
CA GLN A 296 7.27 -13.70 -6.54
C GLN A 296 6.41 -12.55 -7.09
N GLN A 297 7.08 -11.48 -7.54
CA GLN A 297 6.48 -10.25 -8.05
C GLN A 297 7.15 -9.84 -9.36
N GLU A 298 7.06 -10.73 -10.37
CA GLU A 298 7.68 -10.57 -11.68
C GLU A 298 7.27 -9.26 -12.35
N GLY A 299 8.25 -8.61 -13.01
CA GLY A 299 7.99 -7.38 -13.74
C GLY A 299 7.52 -6.20 -12.87
N ARG A 300 7.86 -6.17 -11.57
CA ARG A 300 7.33 -5.24 -10.57
C ARG A 300 5.83 -5.42 -10.29
N GLY A 301 5.35 -6.66 -10.34
CA GLY A 301 3.96 -7.01 -10.08
C GLY A 301 3.09 -7.20 -11.31
N ILE A 302 3.54 -6.83 -12.51
CA ILE A 302 2.76 -6.96 -13.75
C ILE A 302 2.80 -8.37 -14.37
N GLY A 303 3.64 -9.25 -13.86
CA GLY A 303 3.80 -10.62 -14.35
C GLY A 303 4.73 -10.75 -15.56
N LEU A 304 5.06 -12.02 -15.90
CA LEU A 304 6.03 -12.31 -16.97
C LEU A 304 5.50 -11.91 -18.36
N MET A 305 4.24 -12.21 -18.67
CA MET A 305 3.67 -11.94 -19.99
C MET A 305 3.74 -10.43 -20.32
N ASN A 306 3.19 -9.60 -19.46
CA ASN A 306 3.19 -8.15 -19.65
C ASN A 306 4.61 -7.56 -19.64
N LYS A 307 5.53 -8.13 -18.87
CA LYS A 307 6.95 -7.76 -18.91
C LYS A 307 7.58 -8.05 -20.28
N ILE A 308 7.24 -9.15 -20.94
CA ILE A 308 7.75 -9.46 -22.28
C ILE A 308 7.14 -8.50 -23.33
N GLU A 309 5.87 -8.13 -23.18
CA GLU A 309 5.26 -7.08 -23.99
C GLU A 309 5.94 -5.72 -23.79
N ALA A 310 6.24 -5.35 -22.53
CA ALA A 310 7.03 -4.16 -22.23
C ALA A 310 8.43 -4.21 -22.87
N TYR A 311 9.08 -5.37 -22.93
CA TYR A 311 10.35 -5.54 -23.64
C TYR A 311 10.19 -5.29 -25.15
N LYS A 312 9.07 -5.70 -25.75
CA LYS A 312 8.77 -5.43 -27.16
C LYS A 312 8.64 -3.94 -27.42
N LEU A 313 7.88 -3.22 -26.59
CA LEU A 313 7.77 -1.76 -26.66
C LEU A 313 9.13 -1.06 -26.47
N GLN A 314 9.99 -1.57 -25.60
CA GLN A 314 11.36 -1.04 -25.45
C GLN A 314 12.22 -1.22 -26.70
N GLU A 315 12.03 -2.29 -27.46
CA GLU A 315 12.68 -2.47 -28.78
C GLU A 315 12.18 -1.44 -29.81
N GLU A 316 10.94 -0.98 -29.66
CA GLU A 316 10.33 0.08 -30.48
C GLU A 316 10.69 1.50 -30.03
N GLY A 317 11.46 1.63 -28.93
CA GLY A 317 12.01 2.91 -28.48
C GLY A 317 11.45 3.47 -27.19
N TYR A 318 10.41 2.86 -26.59
CA TYR A 318 9.91 3.25 -25.27
C TYR A 318 10.98 3.02 -24.18
N ASP A 319 10.92 3.77 -23.10
CA ASP A 319 11.67 3.40 -21.92
C ASP A 319 10.85 2.46 -20.99
N THR A 320 11.43 2.00 -19.89
CA THR A 320 10.78 1.03 -19.00
C THR A 320 9.51 1.58 -18.34
N VAL A 321 9.48 2.89 -18.03
CA VAL A 321 8.33 3.54 -17.39
C VAL A 321 7.21 3.72 -18.42
N ASP A 322 7.54 4.30 -19.57
CA ASP A 322 6.58 4.56 -20.62
C ASP A 322 5.99 3.26 -21.19
N ALA A 323 6.78 2.17 -21.29
CA ALA A 323 6.29 0.87 -21.72
C ALA A 323 5.24 0.30 -20.74
N ASN A 324 5.46 0.41 -19.41
CA ASN A 324 4.48 -0.04 -18.42
C ASN A 324 3.19 0.79 -18.47
N VAL A 325 3.31 2.11 -18.57
CA VAL A 325 2.16 3.03 -18.68
C VAL A 325 1.36 2.72 -19.95
N HIS A 326 2.04 2.48 -21.08
CA HIS A 326 1.38 2.12 -22.35
C HIS A 326 0.56 0.83 -22.25
N LEU A 327 0.98 -0.11 -21.40
CA LEU A 327 0.27 -1.35 -21.09
C LEU A 327 -0.82 -1.19 -20.00
N GLY A 328 -1.05 0.02 -19.50
CA GLY A 328 -2.06 0.31 -18.47
C GLY A 328 -1.64 -0.01 -17.03
N PHE A 329 -0.34 -0.18 -16.77
CA PHE A 329 0.19 -0.47 -15.44
C PHE A 329 0.86 0.75 -14.81
N LYS A 330 0.83 0.82 -13.46
CA LYS A 330 1.66 1.76 -12.71
C LYS A 330 3.14 1.44 -12.89
N PRO A 331 4.03 2.41 -12.65
CA PRO A 331 5.48 2.17 -12.66
C PRO A 331 5.93 1.10 -11.65
N ASP A 332 5.17 0.91 -10.56
CA ASP A 332 5.45 -0.07 -9.51
C ASP A 332 4.14 -0.59 -8.88
N GLU A 333 3.83 -1.88 -9.09
CA GLU A 333 2.65 -2.59 -8.55
C GLU A 333 3.04 -3.58 -7.44
N ARG A 334 4.25 -3.47 -6.85
CA ARG A 334 4.72 -4.41 -5.84
C ARG A 334 4.00 -4.26 -4.51
N ASP A 335 3.75 -5.41 -3.88
CA ASP A 335 3.25 -5.53 -2.51
C ASP A 335 4.44 -5.59 -1.53
N TYR A 336 4.55 -4.58 -0.66
CA TYR A 336 5.59 -4.53 0.37
C TYR A 336 5.14 -5.15 1.70
N GLY A 337 3.83 -5.28 1.92
CA GLY A 337 3.26 -5.78 3.17
C GLY A 337 3.61 -7.25 3.44
N CYS A 338 3.53 -8.09 2.41
CA CYS A 338 3.93 -9.50 2.52
C CYS A 338 5.41 -9.64 2.88
N GLY A 339 6.30 -8.91 2.18
CA GLY A 339 7.74 -8.91 2.48
C GLY A 339 8.05 -8.41 3.89
N ALA A 340 7.32 -7.40 4.35
CA ALA A 340 7.46 -6.87 5.72
C ALA A 340 7.04 -7.91 6.78
N GLN A 341 5.94 -8.64 6.55
CA GLN A 341 5.54 -9.72 7.45
C GLN A 341 6.55 -10.88 7.48
N MET A 342 7.11 -11.26 6.32
CA MET A 342 8.17 -12.26 6.28
C MET A 342 9.37 -11.84 7.14
N LEU A 343 9.83 -10.59 7.02
CA LEU A 343 10.92 -10.05 7.83
C LEU A 343 10.60 -10.04 9.33
N ARG A 344 9.39 -9.61 9.70
CA ARG A 344 8.95 -9.64 11.10
C ARG A 344 8.83 -11.05 11.65
N HIS A 345 8.33 -12.02 10.86
CA HIS A 345 8.30 -13.43 11.25
C HIS A 345 9.70 -13.97 11.55
N LEU A 346 10.71 -13.51 10.79
CA LEU A 346 12.11 -13.84 11.01
C LEU A 346 12.74 -13.06 12.18
N GLY A 347 11.96 -12.26 12.96
CA GLY A 347 12.43 -11.48 14.10
C GLY A 347 13.24 -10.23 13.72
N ILE A 348 13.11 -9.75 12.47
CA ILE A 348 13.82 -8.56 11.99
C ILE A 348 12.93 -7.34 12.19
N HIS A 349 13.40 -6.40 13.02
CA HIS A 349 12.77 -5.10 13.27
C HIS A 349 13.64 -3.94 12.77
N LYS A 350 14.97 -4.12 12.81
CA LYS A 350 15.97 -3.18 12.32
C LYS A 350 16.78 -3.82 11.21
N MET A 351 17.04 -3.07 10.15
CA MET A 351 17.77 -3.62 9.02
C MET A 351 18.75 -2.64 8.39
N ARG A 352 19.81 -3.20 7.82
CA ARG A 352 20.70 -2.59 6.83
C ARG A 352 20.24 -3.07 5.46
N LEU A 353 19.58 -2.21 4.70
CA LEU A 353 18.89 -2.62 3.47
C LEU A 353 19.79 -2.54 2.24
N LEU A 354 20.03 -3.68 1.59
CA LEU A 354 20.72 -3.78 0.30
C LEU A 354 19.83 -3.24 -0.82
N THR A 355 19.97 -1.97 -1.14
CA THR A 355 19.17 -1.30 -2.17
C THR A 355 19.87 -0.08 -2.76
N ASN A 356 19.58 0.19 -4.05
CA ASN A 356 19.91 1.45 -4.71
C ASN A 356 18.62 2.29 -4.95
N ASN A 357 17.45 1.81 -4.48
CA ASN A 357 16.16 2.46 -4.70
C ASN A 357 15.63 3.08 -3.40
N PRO A 358 15.60 4.42 -3.26
CA PRO A 358 15.07 5.09 -2.07
C PRO A 358 13.58 4.79 -1.77
N THR A 359 12.75 4.61 -2.80
CA THR A 359 11.32 4.31 -2.62
C THR A 359 11.03 2.97 -1.96
N LYS A 360 11.95 1.99 -2.06
CA LYS A 360 11.83 0.73 -1.31
C LYS A 360 11.89 0.93 0.20
N ARG A 361 12.61 1.95 0.66
CA ARG A 361 12.71 2.31 2.06
C ARG A 361 11.35 2.70 2.61
N VAL A 362 10.70 3.67 2.00
CA VAL A 362 9.37 4.17 2.41
C VAL A 362 8.36 3.02 2.47
N GLY A 363 8.38 2.13 1.48
CA GLY A 363 7.48 0.98 1.43
C GLY A 363 7.63 0.00 2.60
N LEU A 364 8.81 -0.15 3.19
CA LEU A 364 9.06 -1.06 4.32
C LEU A 364 8.87 -0.36 5.68
N GLU A 365 9.28 0.91 5.81
CA GLU A 365 9.14 1.71 7.02
C GLU A 365 7.66 1.91 7.40
N ALA A 366 6.77 2.04 6.40
CA ALA A 366 5.32 2.10 6.62
C ALA A 366 4.77 0.88 7.39
N TYR A 367 5.46 -0.26 7.33
CA TYR A 367 5.08 -1.49 8.05
C TYR A 367 5.83 -1.69 9.37
N GLY A 368 6.42 -0.63 9.91
CA GLY A 368 7.06 -0.64 11.22
C GLY A 368 8.44 -1.33 11.26
N LEU A 369 9.13 -1.38 10.13
CA LEU A 369 10.51 -1.83 10.02
C LEU A 369 11.43 -0.61 10.04
N GLU A 370 12.48 -0.62 10.86
CA GLU A 370 13.46 0.46 10.95
C GLU A 370 14.63 0.19 9.99
N ILE A 371 14.85 1.09 9.03
CA ILE A 371 16.01 1.01 8.14
C ILE A 371 17.10 1.93 8.65
N VAL A 372 18.10 1.34 9.32
CA VAL A 372 19.20 2.08 9.93
C VAL A 372 20.28 2.48 8.92
N GLU A 373 20.41 1.74 7.80
CA GLU A 373 21.41 1.98 6.77
C GLU A 373 20.94 1.50 5.41
N ASN A 374 21.21 2.27 4.35
CA ASN A 374 21.12 1.80 2.97
C ASN A 374 22.50 1.33 2.50
N VAL A 375 22.61 0.03 2.22
CA VAL A 375 23.83 -0.58 1.70
C VAL A 375 23.77 -0.66 0.18
N PRO A 376 24.67 -0.01 -0.55
CA PRO A 376 24.68 -0.03 -2.02
C PRO A 376 24.88 -1.44 -2.58
N ILE A 377 24.13 -1.78 -3.63
CA ILE A 377 24.27 -3.04 -4.35
C ILE A 377 24.34 -2.77 -5.86
N GLU A 378 25.43 -2.11 -6.26
CA GLU A 378 25.65 -1.76 -7.65
C GLU A 378 26.38 -2.90 -8.39
N VAL A 379 25.99 -3.10 -9.63
CA VAL A 379 26.68 -4.00 -10.57
C VAL A 379 27.15 -3.21 -11.78
N MET A 380 28.23 -3.68 -12.40
CA MET A 380 28.81 -2.99 -13.56
C MET A 380 27.84 -3.02 -14.74
N PRO A 381 27.56 -1.87 -15.38
CA PRO A 381 26.75 -1.83 -16.58
C PRO A 381 27.39 -2.60 -17.73
N ASN A 382 26.55 -3.12 -18.62
CA ASN A 382 26.97 -3.74 -19.87
C ASN A 382 26.24 -3.06 -21.06
N ARG A 383 26.68 -3.33 -22.29
CA ARG A 383 26.13 -2.71 -23.50
C ARG A 383 24.63 -2.90 -23.71
N TYR A 384 24.01 -3.91 -23.06
CA TYR A 384 22.60 -4.23 -23.22
C TYR A 384 21.71 -3.61 -22.13
N ASN A 385 22.25 -3.35 -20.92
CA ASN A 385 21.49 -2.81 -19.80
C ASN A 385 21.79 -1.34 -19.47
N GLU A 386 22.73 -0.71 -20.16
CA GLU A 386 23.12 0.68 -19.89
C GLU A 386 21.93 1.64 -19.97
N ARG A 387 21.09 1.53 -21.01
CA ARG A 387 19.87 2.34 -21.14
C ARG A 387 18.89 2.09 -20.02
N TYR A 388 18.69 0.85 -19.63
CA TYR A 388 17.82 0.46 -18.52
C TYR A 388 18.32 1.04 -17.18
N LEU A 389 19.61 0.98 -16.91
CA LEU A 389 20.20 1.56 -15.69
C LEU A 389 20.12 3.10 -15.69
N LYS A 390 20.28 3.75 -16.84
CA LYS A 390 20.06 5.20 -16.99
C LYS A 390 18.60 5.56 -16.67
N THR A 391 17.61 4.84 -17.20
CA THR A 391 16.20 5.06 -16.86
C THR A 391 15.93 4.89 -15.36
N LYS A 392 16.51 3.88 -14.72
CA LYS A 392 16.43 3.70 -13.26
C LYS A 392 16.96 4.93 -12.50
N ARG A 393 18.12 5.46 -12.89
CA ARG A 393 18.73 6.63 -12.26
C ARG A 393 17.90 7.89 -12.53
N ASP A 394 17.64 8.19 -13.80
CA ASP A 394 17.15 9.49 -14.26
C ASP A 394 15.63 9.67 -14.06
N ARG A 395 14.85 8.60 -14.16
CA ARG A 395 13.38 8.65 -14.06
C ARG A 395 12.80 7.98 -12.81
N MET A 396 13.57 7.13 -12.13
CA MET A 396 13.08 6.37 -10.98
C MET A 396 13.88 6.66 -9.69
N GLY A 397 14.74 7.69 -9.71
CA GLY A 397 15.45 8.15 -8.53
C GLY A 397 16.44 7.15 -7.91
N HIS A 398 16.87 6.12 -8.67
CA HIS A 398 17.87 5.18 -8.16
C HIS A 398 19.24 5.84 -7.99
N LEU A 399 19.88 5.58 -6.86
CA LEU A 399 21.22 6.02 -6.55
C LEU A 399 22.22 5.08 -7.24
N LEU A 400 22.64 5.42 -8.46
CA LEU A 400 23.57 4.63 -9.28
C LEU A 400 24.73 5.51 -9.75
N HIS A 401 25.97 5.05 -9.51
CA HIS A 401 27.21 5.69 -9.99
C HIS A 401 27.60 5.09 -11.35
N LEU A 402 26.83 5.46 -12.39
CA LEU A 402 27.16 5.05 -13.77
C LEU A 402 28.33 5.89 -14.28
N LYS A 403 29.45 5.24 -14.58
CA LYS A 403 30.62 5.87 -15.23
C LYS A 403 30.39 6.05 -16.71
#